data_7a6a1e637f71ea7db3a0200905bfec95
#
_entry.id   7a6a1e637f71ea7db3a0200905bfec95
#
_cell.length_a   1.000
_cell.length_b   1.000
_cell.length_c   1.000
_cell.angle_alpha   90.00
_cell.angle_beta   90.00
_cell.angle_gamma   90.00
#
_symmetry.space_group_name_H-M   'P 1'
#
loop_
_entity.id
_entity.type
_entity.pdbx_description
1 polymer ?
#
loop_
_entity_poly.entity_id
_entity_poly.type
_entity_poly.pdbx_seq_one_letter_code
_entity_poly.pdbx_strand_id
1 'polypeptide(L)'
;MLLRASVLALLLAASPLAFAALVHEQYLPPDEQNLRAEAPEQQQVLQVTEYSVVVGSQRESNQQPIPITSPTWLKLKTKAVSKGATVTQVLIRFDSEGKSLKRPALDEAKQTLTLYYPQAQYRVLLDLLRNGTLYVQFLSYPNGHVWADLHTGAQRAR
;
A
#
# COMPACT_ATOMS: atom_id res chain seq x y z
N MET A 1 51.64 32.09 45.39
CA MET A 1 50.76 32.65 44.34
C MET A 1 50.28 31.47 43.47
N LEU A 2 49.10 30.98 43.70
CA LEU A 2 48.53 29.82 43.01
C LEU A 2 47.47 30.30 41.99
N LEU A 3 47.80 30.18 40.69
CA LEU A 3 46.85 30.44 39.61
C LEU A 3 45.91 29.24 39.45
N ARG A 4 44.61 29.42 39.70
CA ARG A 4 43.56 28.47 39.41
C ARG A 4 43.07 28.70 37.99
N ALA A 5 43.34 27.80 37.06
CA ALA A 5 42.76 27.76 35.75
C ALA A 5 41.40 27.01 35.82
N SER A 6 40.31 27.74 35.62
CA SER A 6 38.98 27.16 35.49
C SER A 6 38.75 26.72 34.05
N VAL A 7 38.65 25.40 33.82
CA VAL A 7 38.24 24.82 32.52
C VAL A 7 36.72 24.79 32.47
N LEU A 8 36.14 25.65 31.64
CA LEU A 8 34.71 25.66 31.35
C LEU A 8 34.41 24.61 30.26
N ALA A 9 33.91 23.48 30.68
CA ALA A 9 33.46 22.43 29.74
C ALA A 9 32.10 22.80 29.15
N LEU A 10 32.10 23.14 27.86
CA LEU A 10 30.89 23.41 27.07
C LEU A 10 30.28 22.09 26.65
N LEU A 11 29.25 21.63 27.36
CA LEU A 11 28.41 20.48 26.95
C LEU A 11 27.51 20.90 25.79
N LEU A 12 27.90 20.56 24.57
CA LEU A 12 26.99 20.59 23.42
C LEU A 12 25.97 19.47 23.61
N ALA A 13 24.75 19.82 24.01
CA ALA A 13 23.61 18.95 23.98
C ALA A 13 23.20 18.71 22.51
N ALA A 14 23.63 17.59 21.93
CA ALA A 14 23.12 17.11 20.66
C ALA A 14 21.69 16.65 20.87
N SER A 15 20.72 17.50 20.55
CA SER A 15 19.31 17.10 20.50
C SER A 15 19.15 16.07 19.38
N PRO A 16 18.66 14.84 19.66
CA PRO A 16 18.31 13.93 18.59
C PRO A 16 17.14 14.54 17.82
N LEU A 17 17.36 14.86 16.55
CA LEU A 17 16.26 15.12 15.62
C LEU A 17 15.43 13.83 15.53
N ALA A 18 14.40 13.74 16.34
CA ALA A 18 13.38 12.74 16.23
C ALA A 18 12.69 13.00 14.88
N PHE A 19 13.10 12.26 13.85
CA PHE A 19 12.29 12.11 12.66
C PHE A 19 10.98 11.48 13.13
N ALA A 20 9.94 12.29 13.25
CA ALA A 20 8.60 11.79 13.43
C ALA A 20 8.34 10.88 12.22
N ALA A 21 8.45 9.55 12.42
CA ALA A 21 7.99 8.59 11.46
C ALA A 21 6.55 8.98 11.16
N LEU A 22 6.24 9.21 9.88
CA LEU A 22 4.88 9.43 9.42
C LEU A 22 4.04 8.28 10.00
N VAL A 23 3.23 8.59 11.00
CA VAL A 23 2.36 7.61 11.62
C VAL A 23 1.35 7.24 10.54
N HIS A 24 1.49 6.04 10.02
CA HIS A 24 0.55 5.45 9.11
C HIS A 24 -0.71 5.10 9.90
N GLU A 25 -1.75 5.92 9.79
CA GLU A 25 -3.04 5.61 10.36
C GLU A 25 -3.73 4.52 9.54
N GLN A 26 -4.11 3.46 10.22
CA GLN A 26 -4.87 2.37 9.65
C GLN A 26 -6.30 2.83 9.41
N TYR A 27 -6.67 3.01 8.13
CA TYR A 27 -8.06 3.29 7.78
C TYR A 27 -8.90 2.02 7.87
N LEU A 28 -9.96 2.06 8.67
CA LEU A 28 -10.92 0.99 8.82
C LEU A 28 -12.33 1.54 8.57
N PRO A 29 -13.07 1.04 7.56
CA PRO A 29 -14.45 1.44 7.37
C PRO A 29 -15.29 1.16 8.63
N PRO A 30 -16.17 2.10 9.06
CA PRO A 30 -16.93 1.97 10.29
C PRO A 30 -17.88 0.75 10.34
N ASP A 31 -18.40 0.35 9.19
CA ASP A 31 -19.34 -0.76 9.02
C ASP A 31 -18.69 -2.15 9.17
N GLU A 32 -17.36 -2.21 9.10
CA GLU A 32 -16.62 -3.47 9.21
C GLU A 32 -15.98 -3.70 10.59
N GLN A 33 -16.17 -2.82 11.54
CA GLN A 33 -15.55 -2.93 12.88
C GLN A 33 -15.91 -4.24 13.60
N ASN A 34 -17.13 -4.74 13.43
CA ASN A 34 -17.57 -6.00 14.04
C ASN A 34 -16.92 -7.24 13.43
N LEU A 35 -16.49 -7.17 12.17
CA LEU A 35 -15.81 -8.28 11.50
C LEU A 35 -14.34 -8.41 11.90
N ARG A 36 -13.82 -7.43 12.62
CA ARG A 36 -12.42 -7.29 13.03
C ARG A 36 -12.26 -7.25 14.53
N ALA A 37 -13.13 -7.94 15.28
CA ALA A 37 -13.05 -8.03 16.73
C ALA A 37 -11.72 -8.63 17.21
N GLU A 38 -11.04 -9.40 16.34
CA GLU A 38 -9.74 -10.00 16.60
C GLU A 38 -8.62 -9.26 15.87
N ALA A 39 -7.40 -9.37 16.38
CA ALA A 39 -6.23 -8.84 15.70
C ALA A 39 -6.00 -9.56 14.35
N PRO A 40 -5.48 -8.88 13.32
CA PRO A 40 -5.16 -9.53 12.06
C PRO A 40 -4.09 -10.61 12.27
N GLU A 41 -4.32 -11.76 11.66
CA GLU A 41 -3.35 -12.86 11.61
C GLU A 41 -2.15 -12.49 10.73
N GLN A 42 -2.40 -11.76 9.65
CA GLN A 42 -1.38 -11.31 8.74
C GLN A 42 -1.59 -9.84 8.36
N GLN A 43 -0.51 -9.08 8.38
CA GLN A 43 -0.50 -7.66 8.03
C GLN A 43 0.66 -7.33 7.09
N GLN A 44 0.33 -6.68 5.98
CA GLN A 44 1.30 -6.08 5.07
C GLN A 44 0.98 -4.60 4.94
N VAL A 45 1.88 -3.72 5.39
CA VAL A 45 1.82 -2.28 5.10
C VAL A 45 3.06 -1.92 4.31
N LEU A 46 2.83 -1.38 3.14
CA LEU A 46 3.84 -1.19 2.11
C LEU A 46 3.79 0.25 1.59
N GLN A 47 4.94 0.85 1.36
CA GLN A 47 5.05 2.12 0.66
C GLN A 47 5.33 1.85 -0.82
N VAL A 48 4.60 2.47 -1.71
CA VAL A 48 4.85 2.42 -3.15
C VAL A 48 6.07 3.28 -3.48
N THR A 49 7.05 2.69 -4.16
CA THR A 49 8.29 3.37 -4.59
C THR A 49 8.33 3.66 -6.07
N GLU A 50 7.77 2.76 -6.88
CA GLU A 50 7.71 2.90 -8.33
C GLU A 50 6.40 2.29 -8.85
N TYR A 51 5.91 2.77 -9.98
CA TYR A 51 4.79 2.14 -10.65
C TYR A 51 4.98 2.09 -12.17
N SER A 52 4.35 1.11 -12.80
CA SER A 52 4.22 1.02 -14.25
C SER A 52 2.78 0.70 -14.63
N VAL A 53 2.38 1.23 -15.79
CA VAL A 53 1.04 1.06 -16.34
C VAL A 53 1.13 0.20 -17.59
N VAL A 54 0.28 -0.82 -17.67
CA VAL A 54 0.12 -1.63 -18.86
C VAL A 54 -1.34 -1.53 -19.30
N VAL A 55 -1.56 -1.00 -20.48
CA VAL A 55 -2.87 -0.94 -21.12
C VAL A 55 -2.80 -1.81 -22.36
N GLY A 56 -3.46 -2.98 -22.30
CA GLY A 56 -3.53 -3.87 -23.43
C GLY A 56 -4.44 -3.32 -24.52
N SER A 57 -4.08 -3.53 -25.79
CA SER A 57 -4.99 -3.29 -26.91
C SER A 57 -6.09 -4.34 -26.92
N GLN A 58 -7.34 -3.91 -27.06
CA GLN A 58 -8.45 -4.84 -27.22
C GLN A 58 -8.22 -5.72 -28.47
N ARG A 59 -8.35 -7.02 -28.28
CA ARG A 59 -8.22 -7.97 -29.36
C ARG A 59 -9.48 -8.81 -29.44
N GLU A 60 -10.13 -8.79 -30.55
CA GLU A 60 -11.19 -9.76 -30.83
C GLU A 60 -10.54 -11.13 -31.02
N SER A 61 -11.08 -12.12 -30.34
CA SER A 61 -10.68 -13.51 -30.52
C SER A 61 -11.75 -14.25 -31.30
N ASN A 62 -11.38 -14.90 -32.39
CA ASN A 62 -12.25 -15.81 -33.14
C ASN A 62 -12.45 -17.16 -32.43
N GLN A 63 -11.80 -17.38 -31.31
CA GLN A 63 -11.96 -18.59 -30.50
C GLN A 63 -13.09 -18.41 -29.49
N GLN A 64 -14.20 -19.05 -29.75
CA GLN A 64 -15.29 -19.18 -28.79
C GLN A 64 -14.85 -20.03 -27.60
N PRO A 65 -15.25 -19.70 -26.32
CA PRO A 65 -16.29 -18.76 -25.93
C PRO A 65 -15.76 -17.48 -25.24
N ILE A 66 -14.48 -17.15 -25.31
CA ILE A 66 -13.89 -16.12 -24.46
C ILE A 66 -13.50 -14.88 -25.28
N PRO A 67 -14.21 -13.75 -25.17
CA PRO A 67 -13.69 -12.49 -25.63
C PRO A 67 -12.42 -12.17 -24.80
N ILE A 68 -11.27 -12.15 -25.45
CA ILE A 68 -10.02 -11.74 -24.80
C ILE A 68 -10.08 -10.22 -24.67
N THR A 69 -10.49 -9.77 -23.49
CA THR A 69 -10.29 -8.37 -23.12
C THR A 69 -8.84 -8.22 -22.68
N SER A 70 -8.10 -7.35 -23.34
CA SER A 70 -6.75 -7.03 -22.92
C SER A 70 -6.79 -6.30 -21.59
N PRO A 71 -6.16 -6.83 -20.54
CA PRO A 71 -6.27 -6.25 -19.22
C PRO A 71 -5.51 -4.92 -19.13
N THR A 72 -6.07 -4.02 -18.35
CA THR A 72 -5.32 -2.88 -17.81
C THR A 72 -4.72 -3.30 -16.48
N TRP A 73 -3.43 -3.08 -16.30
CA TRP A 73 -2.71 -3.44 -15.09
C TRP A 73 -1.89 -2.25 -14.59
N LEU A 74 -1.82 -2.14 -13.26
CA LEU A 74 -0.81 -1.34 -12.59
C LEU A 74 0.12 -2.31 -11.85
N LYS A 75 1.41 -2.17 -12.07
CA LYS A 75 2.44 -2.88 -11.31
C LYS A 75 3.11 -1.86 -10.40
N LEU A 76 3.11 -2.12 -9.11
CA LEU A 76 3.72 -1.27 -8.10
C LEU A 76 4.91 -2.02 -7.50
N LYS A 77 6.06 -1.37 -7.41
CA LYS A 77 7.15 -1.80 -6.54
C LYS A 77 6.92 -1.20 -5.17
N THR A 78 7.19 -1.97 -4.14
CA THR A 78 6.89 -1.58 -2.77
C THR A 78 8.06 -1.81 -1.83
N LYS A 79 8.08 -1.04 -0.76
CA LYS A 79 8.97 -1.18 0.39
C LYS A 79 8.13 -1.46 1.63
N ALA A 80 8.54 -2.44 2.42
CA ALA A 80 7.91 -2.78 3.69
C ALA A 80 7.92 -1.59 4.66
N VAL A 81 6.79 -1.32 5.29
CA VAL A 81 6.62 -0.33 6.36
C VAL A 81 6.30 -1.03 7.68
N SER A 82 5.39 -2.01 7.68
CA SER A 82 5.11 -2.80 8.87
C SER A 82 6.18 -3.87 9.11
N LYS A 83 6.41 -4.17 10.38
CA LYS A 83 7.28 -5.29 10.77
C LYS A 83 6.69 -6.60 10.23
N GLY A 84 7.54 -7.41 9.59
CA GLY A 84 7.12 -8.69 9.02
C GLY A 84 6.48 -8.61 7.63
N ALA A 85 6.33 -7.41 7.05
CA ALA A 85 5.89 -7.31 5.67
C ALA A 85 6.96 -7.86 4.71
N THR A 86 6.53 -8.74 3.80
CA THR A 86 7.41 -9.45 2.86
C THR A 86 7.11 -9.12 1.40
N VAL A 87 5.98 -8.47 1.12
CA VAL A 87 5.56 -8.13 -0.23
C VAL A 87 6.46 -7.06 -0.83
N THR A 88 7.00 -7.34 -2.01
CA THR A 88 7.86 -6.42 -2.77
C THR A 88 7.18 -5.87 -4.02
N GLN A 89 6.10 -6.52 -4.46
CA GLN A 89 5.35 -6.15 -5.65
C GLN A 89 3.84 -6.22 -5.40
N VAL A 90 3.12 -5.21 -5.87
CA VAL A 90 1.66 -5.23 -5.91
C VAL A 90 1.21 -5.16 -7.36
N LEU A 91 0.32 -6.07 -7.75
CA LEU A 91 -0.31 -6.12 -9.06
C LEU A 91 -1.77 -5.73 -8.92
N ILE A 92 -2.16 -4.61 -9.52
CA ILE A 92 -3.55 -4.18 -9.57
C ILE A 92 -4.14 -4.57 -10.92
N ARG A 93 -5.23 -5.31 -10.89
CA ARG A 93 -6.01 -5.71 -12.07
C ARG A 93 -7.33 -4.98 -12.07
N PHE A 94 -7.74 -4.54 -13.24
CA PHE A 94 -9.02 -3.87 -13.43
C PHE A 94 -9.99 -4.81 -14.12
N ASP A 95 -11.11 -5.05 -13.46
CA ASP A 95 -12.19 -5.86 -14.00
C ASP A 95 -13.28 -4.94 -14.61
N SER A 96 -13.95 -5.44 -15.66
CA SER A 96 -15.07 -4.73 -16.27
C SER A 96 -16.23 -4.58 -15.29
N GLU A 97 -17.01 -3.50 -15.47
CA GLU A 97 -18.21 -3.25 -14.68
C GLU A 97 -19.19 -4.43 -14.76
N GLY A 98 -19.86 -4.72 -13.64
CA GLY A 98 -20.84 -5.81 -13.53
C GLY A 98 -20.28 -7.19 -13.16
N LYS A 99 -18.98 -7.35 -13.01
CA LYS A 99 -18.38 -8.56 -12.44
C LYS A 99 -18.17 -8.41 -10.93
N SER A 100 -18.44 -9.47 -10.18
CA SER A 100 -18.03 -9.54 -8.78
C SER A 100 -16.51 -9.40 -8.69
N LEU A 101 -16.04 -8.47 -7.88
CA LEU A 101 -14.61 -8.30 -7.64
C LEU A 101 -14.05 -9.54 -6.97
N LYS A 102 -12.88 -9.96 -7.41
CA LYS A 102 -12.13 -11.04 -6.78
C LYS A 102 -11.55 -10.55 -5.47
N ARG A 103 -11.38 -11.47 -4.52
CA ARG A 103 -10.69 -11.17 -3.27
C ARG A 103 -9.22 -10.84 -3.54
N PRO A 104 -8.60 -9.96 -2.73
CA PRO A 104 -7.16 -9.80 -2.72
C PRO A 104 -6.45 -11.14 -2.55
N ALA A 105 -5.38 -11.35 -3.30
CA ALA A 105 -4.61 -12.60 -3.28
C ALA A 105 -3.15 -12.32 -2.98
N LEU A 106 -2.64 -12.93 -1.91
CA LEU A 106 -1.24 -12.87 -1.51
C LEU A 106 -0.53 -14.15 -1.95
N ASP A 107 0.51 -14.02 -2.78
CA ASP A 107 1.45 -15.08 -3.16
C ASP A 107 2.76 -14.83 -2.39
N GLU A 108 2.92 -15.52 -1.28
CA GLU A 108 4.09 -15.37 -0.40
C GLU A 108 5.38 -15.82 -1.09
N ALA A 109 5.31 -16.89 -1.89
CA ALA A 109 6.48 -17.41 -2.60
C ALA A 109 7.04 -16.41 -3.62
N LYS A 110 6.16 -15.63 -4.26
CA LYS A 110 6.52 -14.58 -5.20
C LYS A 110 6.59 -13.19 -4.56
N GLN A 111 6.30 -13.08 -3.27
CA GLN A 111 6.21 -11.79 -2.56
C GLN A 111 5.32 -10.79 -3.28
N THR A 112 4.21 -11.27 -3.84
CA THR A 112 3.32 -10.49 -4.70
C THR A 112 1.91 -10.47 -4.13
N LEU A 113 1.36 -9.27 -3.98
CA LEU A 113 -0.05 -9.05 -3.63
C LEU A 113 -0.81 -8.66 -4.90
N THR A 114 -1.89 -9.35 -5.20
CA THR A 114 -2.79 -9.02 -6.32
C THR A 114 -4.07 -8.41 -5.79
N LEU A 115 -4.41 -7.22 -6.27
CA LEU A 115 -5.63 -6.49 -5.94
C LEU A 115 -6.51 -6.36 -7.18
N TYR A 116 -7.83 -6.30 -6.96
CA TYR A 116 -8.82 -6.19 -8.03
C TYR A 116 -9.69 -4.97 -7.80
N TYR A 117 -9.78 -4.11 -8.79
CA TYR A 117 -10.57 -2.88 -8.76
C TYR A 117 -11.51 -2.81 -9.98
N PRO A 118 -12.67 -2.14 -9.86
CA PRO A 118 -13.48 -1.81 -11.02
C PRO A 118 -12.69 -0.91 -11.97
N GLN A 119 -12.94 -1.03 -13.27
CA GLN A 119 -12.30 -0.18 -14.29
C GLN A 119 -12.51 1.32 -14.03
N ALA A 120 -13.65 1.71 -13.45
CA ALA A 120 -13.95 3.09 -13.08
C ALA A 120 -12.93 3.70 -12.11
N GLN A 121 -12.29 2.88 -11.25
CA GLN A 121 -11.30 3.33 -10.26
C GLN A 121 -9.89 3.57 -10.86
N TYR A 122 -9.66 3.21 -12.12
CA TYR A 122 -8.35 3.35 -12.75
C TYR A 122 -7.79 4.78 -12.69
N ARG A 123 -8.62 5.77 -13.02
CA ARG A 123 -8.21 7.17 -13.02
C ARG A 123 -7.90 7.67 -11.61
N VAL A 124 -8.71 7.28 -10.64
CA VAL A 124 -8.51 7.64 -9.22
C VAL A 124 -7.18 7.10 -8.73
N LEU A 125 -6.87 5.82 -8.99
CA LEU A 125 -5.61 5.21 -8.58
C LEU A 125 -4.40 5.85 -9.26
N LEU A 126 -4.50 6.19 -10.55
CA LEU A 126 -3.43 6.92 -11.25
C LEU A 126 -3.21 8.31 -10.66
N ASP A 127 -4.27 9.00 -10.30
CA ASP A 127 -4.19 10.33 -9.70
C ASP A 127 -3.50 10.28 -8.33
N LEU A 128 -3.87 9.32 -7.49
CA LEU A 128 -3.20 9.05 -6.22
C LEU A 128 -1.69 8.76 -6.40
N LEU A 129 -1.34 7.93 -7.38
CA LEU A 129 0.05 7.57 -7.67
C LEU A 129 0.90 8.76 -8.15
N ARG A 130 0.29 9.76 -8.79
CA ARG A 130 0.98 10.94 -9.32
C ARG A 130 1.15 12.04 -8.27
N ASN A 131 0.24 12.12 -7.32
CA ASN A 131 0.10 13.30 -6.46
C ASN A 131 0.60 13.11 -5.03
N GLY A 132 1.16 11.96 -4.67
CA GLY A 132 1.66 11.78 -3.32
C GLY A 132 2.34 10.46 -3.03
N THR A 133 2.75 10.30 -1.79
CA THR A 133 3.24 9.02 -1.30
C THR A 133 2.05 8.10 -1.07
N LEU A 134 2.04 6.97 -1.75
CA LEU A 134 0.98 5.98 -1.68
C LEU A 134 1.42 4.78 -0.84
N TYR A 135 0.49 4.29 -0.06
CA TYR A 135 0.65 3.08 0.73
C TYR A 135 -0.36 2.03 0.27
N VAL A 136 0.03 0.77 0.42
CA VAL A 136 -0.84 -0.38 0.24
C VAL A 136 -0.94 -1.10 1.57
N GLN A 137 -2.15 -1.40 1.99
CA GLN A 137 -2.42 -2.20 3.17
C GLN A 137 -3.13 -3.48 2.77
N PHE A 138 -2.74 -4.58 3.40
CA PHE A 138 -3.42 -5.87 3.33
C PHE A 138 -3.50 -6.45 4.74
N LEU A 139 -4.69 -6.89 5.12
CA LEU A 139 -4.97 -7.53 6.39
C LEU A 139 -5.75 -8.82 6.15
N SER A 140 -5.35 -9.90 6.79
CA SER A 140 -6.17 -11.11 6.89
C SER A 140 -6.45 -11.45 8.35
N TYR A 141 -7.63 -11.99 8.60
CA TYR A 141 -8.15 -12.28 9.94
C TYR A 141 -8.46 -13.77 10.09
N PRO A 142 -8.40 -14.32 11.34
CA PRO A 142 -8.66 -15.73 11.60
C PRO A 142 -10.04 -16.22 11.12
N ASN A 143 -11.02 -15.32 11.09
CA ASN A 143 -12.37 -15.60 10.57
C ASN A 143 -12.45 -15.67 9.04
N GLY A 144 -11.32 -15.56 8.32
CA GLY A 144 -11.24 -15.55 6.86
C GLY A 144 -11.62 -14.23 6.21
N HIS A 145 -11.87 -13.17 7.00
CA HIS A 145 -12.03 -11.82 6.46
C HIS A 145 -10.71 -11.29 5.93
N VAL A 146 -10.76 -10.58 4.80
CA VAL A 146 -9.60 -9.96 4.17
C VAL A 146 -9.94 -8.51 3.83
N TRP A 147 -9.08 -7.61 4.22
CA TRP A 147 -9.13 -6.21 3.83
C TRP A 147 -7.88 -5.82 3.04
N ALA A 148 -8.05 -5.06 1.98
CA ALA A 148 -6.94 -4.44 1.27
C ALA A 148 -7.35 -3.08 0.72
N ASP A 149 -6.45 -2.12 0.81
CA ASP A 149 -6.67 -0.76 0.31
C ASP A 149 -5.38 -0.12 -0.22
N LEU A 150 -5.56 0.95 -0.97
CA LEU A 150 -4.52 1.92 -1.31
C LEU A 150 -4.93 3.27 -0.74
N HIS A 151 -4.01 3.92 -0.04
CA HIS A 151 -4.27 5.22 0.57
C HIS A 151 -3.02 6.10 0.55
N THR A 152 -3.23 7.40 0.63
CA THR A 152 -2.16 8.37 0.83
C THR A 152 -1.87 8.53 2.32
N GLY A 153 -0.64 8.90 2.69
CA GLY A 153 -0.38 9.44 4.02
C GLY A 153 -1.14 10.76 4.24
N ALA A 154 -1.12 11.24 5.47
CA ALA A 154 -1.74 12.53 5.80
C ALA A 154 -1.21 13.64 4.90
N GLN A 155 -2.10 14.34 4.21
CA GLN A 155 -1.80 15.45 3.32
C GLN A 155 -2.24 16.75 4.00
N ARG A 156 -1.41 17.80 3.90
CA ARG A 156 -1.87 19.15 4.29
C ARG A 156 -2.75 19.70 3.17
N ALA A 157 -3.96 20.09 3.51
CA ALA A 157 -4.79 20.89 2.60
C ALA A 157 -4.04 22.20 2.25
N ARG A 158 -4.02 22.53 0.99
CA ARG A 158 -3.46 23.80 0.48
C ARG A 158 -4.53 24.84 0.37
#